data_2dabd1e6d3712e74d3c4005104862e89
#
_entry.id   2dabd1e6d3712e74d3c4005104862e89
#
_cell.length_a   1.000
_cell.length_b   1.000
_cell.length_c   1.000
_cell.angle_alpha   90.00
_cell.angle_beta   90.00
_cell.angle_gamma   90.00
#
_symmetry.space_group_name_H-M   'P 1'
#
loop_
_entity.id
_entity.type
_entity.pdbx_description
1 polymer ?
#
loop_
_entity_poly.entity_id
_entity_poly.type
_entity_poly.pdbx_seq_one_letter_code
_entity_poly.pdbx_strand_id
1 'polypeptide(L)'
;IQPLKWGMTSWLFEFDEEREWIDSTIEKTIADTQQGGQFDMSFQVTIPNEWEKLAPVNIGYTAGIETSKVAPIWLQYANEKMDKVITISSHSLNVFKDTKAIAENPQTGERFKYELKTPIEYINYPVKTYESLPELDLTFDTDFNFLSVAQFGPRKNLTNTIKWFIE
;
A
#
# COMPACT_ATOMS: atom_id res chain seq x y z
N ILE A 1 14.81 7.50 5.15
CA ILE A 1 13.36 7.51 4.86
C ILE A 1 13.04 8.70 3.97
N GLN A 2 12.29 8.48 2.88
CA GLN A 2 11.79 9.54 2.01
C GLN A 2 10.25 9.52 2.05
N PRO A 3 9.61 10.50 2.71
CA PRO A 3 8.16 10.55 2.78
C PRO A 3 7.54 10.94 1.44
N LEU A 4 6.40 10.35 1.12
CA LEU A 4 5.59 10.73 -0.02
C LEU A 4 4.74 11.97 0.31
N LYS A 5 4.47 12.80 -0.68
CA LYS A 5 3.69 14.03 -0.52
C LYS A 5 2.18 13.77 -0.56
N TRP A 6 1.69 12.89 0.31
CA TRP A 6 0.26 12.53 0.36
C TRP A 6 -0.56 13.37 1.34
N GLY A 7 0.05 14.39 1.92
CA GLY A 7 -0.53 15.22 2.95
C GLY A 7 -0.10 14.81 4.36
N MET A 8 -0.82 15.28 5.35
CA MET A 8 -0.52 15.00 6.76
C MET A 8 -1.15 13.68 7.18
N THR A 9 -0.39 12.88 7.95
CA THR A 9 -0.90 11.65 8.57
C THR A 9 -1.16 11.90 10.04
N SER A 10 -2.28 11.35 10.55
CA SER A 10 -2.67 11.45 11.95
C SER A 10 -2.02 10.42 12.87
N TRP A 11 -1.20 9.53 12.34
CA TRP A 11 -0.65 8.39 13.10
C TRP A 11 0.57 8.72 13.94
N LEU A 12 1.20 9.87 13.73
CA LEU A 12 2.44 10.30 14.38
C LEU A 12 2.30 11.71 14.98
N PHE A 13 1.21 11.95 15.71
CA PHE A 13 1.00 13.24 16.37
C PHE A 13 1.83 13.42 17.64
N GLU A 14 2.17 12.34 18.30
CA GLU A 14 2.96 12.38 19.51
C GLU A 14 4.44 12.45 19.15
N PHE A 15 5.17 13.32 19.86
CA PHE A 15 6.62 13.42 19.76
C PHE A 15 7.22 12.43 20.75
N ASP A 16 7.22 11.15 20.36
CA ASP A 16 7.85 10.05 21.05
C ASP A 16 9.18 9.64 20.39
N GLU A 17 9.84 8.65 20.96
CA GLU A 17 11.11 8.13 20.44
C GLU A 17 10.98 7.61 19.00
N GLU A 18 9.84 7.03 18.63
CA GLU A 18 9.59 6.54 17.27
C GLU A 18 9.52 7.69 16.28
N ARG A 19 8.84 8.77 16.63
CA ARG A 19 8.76 9.98 15.82
C ARG A 19 10.10 10.66 15.66
N GLU A 20 10.87 10.80 16.74
CA GLU A 20 12.21 11.37 16.71
C GLU A 20 13.15 10.58 15.80
N TRP A 21 13.07 9.24 15.88
CA TRP A 21 13.85 8.36 15.00
C TRP A 21 13.47 8.55 13.52
N ILE A 22 12.18 8.63 13.21
CA ILE A 22 11.70 8.86 11.84
C ILE A 22 12.20 10.18 11.30
N ASP A 23 12.00 11.28 12.05
CA ASP A 23 12.40 12.63 11.63
C ASP A 23 13.92 12.70 11.42
N SER A 24 14.72 12.17 12.33
CA SER A 24 16.20 12.13 12.19
C SER A 24 16.63 11.32 10.96
N THR A 25 15.91 10.24 10.63
CA THR A 25 16.21 9.41 9.46
C THR A 25 15.85 10.12 8.15
N ILE A 26 14.77 10.90 8.15
CA ILE A 26 14.40 11.76 7.01
C ILE A 26 15.47 12.83 6.79
N GLU A 27 15.90 13.52 7.83
CA GLU A 27 16.96 14.54 7.75
C GLU A 27 18.27 13.97 7.19
N LYS A 28 18.69 12.80 7.68
CA LYS A 28 19.88 12.10 7.15
C LYS A 28 19.74 11.76 5.67
N THR A 29 18.57 11.28 5.25
CA THR A 29 18.30 10.98 3.85
C THR A 29 18.43 12.23 2.97
N ILE A 30 17.87 13.34 3.42
CA ILE A 30 17.94 14.63 2.71
C ILE A 30 19.40 15.10 2.60
N ALA A 31 20.13 15.07 3.70
CA ALA A 31 21.52 15.51 3.74
C ALA A 31 22.43 14.66 2.84
N ASP A 32 22.27 13.33 2.85
CA ASP A 32 23.03 12.41 2.02
C ASP A 32 22.73 12.64 0.53
N THR A 33 21.47 12.77 0.17
CA THR A 33 21.06 13.02 -1.22
C THR A 33 21.59 14.36 -1.74
N GLN A 34 21.58 15.41 -0.89
CA GLN A 34 22.12 16.73 -1.27
C GLN A 34 23.64 16.70 -1.51
N GLN A 35 24.35 15.77 -0.88
CA GLN A 35 25.79 15.56 -1.08
C GLN A 35 26.11 14.61 -2.25
N GLY A 36 25.08 14.19 -3.01
CA GLY A 36 25.24 13.27 -4.13
C GLY A 36 25.33 11.80 -3.72
N GLY A 37 24.95 11.47 -2.49
CA GLY A 37 24.85 10.10 -2.02
C GLY A 37 23.84 9.29 -2.83
N GLN A 38 24.11 7.99 -2.99
CA GLN A 38 23.23 7.04 -3.67
C GLN A 38 23.02 5.83 -2.78
N PHE A 39 21.80 5.34 -2.76
CA PHE A 39 21.44 4.15 -2.01
C PHE A 39 21.56 2.91 -2.90
N ASP A 40 22.02 1.80 -2.34
CA ASP A 40 22.15 0.53 -3.08
C ASP A 40 20.78 -0.11 -3.36
N MET A 41 19.79 0.17 -2.51
CA MET A 41 18.46 -0.40 -2.63
C MET A 41 17.38 0.61 -2.21
N SER A 42 16.24 0.57 -2.90
CA SER A 42 15.01 1.25 -2.47
C SER A 42 13.92 0.25 -2.10
N PHE A 43 13.19 0.55 -1.04
CA PHE A 43 11.98 -0.17 -0.64
C PHE A 43 10.82 0.83 -0.62
N GLN A 44 9.90 0.69 -1.57
CA GLN A 44 8.87 1.70 -1.84
C GLN A 44 7.49 1.18 -1.45
N VAL A 45 6.94 1.72 -0.37
CA VAL A 45 5.62 1.37 0.17
C VAL A 45 4.58 2.35 -0.36
N THR A 46 4.05 2.07 -1.55
CA THR A 46 3.08 2.93 -2.24
C THR A 46 2.31 2.18 -3.32
N ILE A 47 1.38 2.87 -3.99
CA ILE A 47 0.68 2.32 -5.16
C ILE A 47 1.63 2.26 -6.37
N PRO A 48 1.50 1.23 -7.23
CA PRO A 48 2.48 0.97 -8.30
C PRO A 48 2.73 2.10 -9.28
N ASN A 49 1.75 2.93 -9.56
CA ASN A 49 1.92 4.09 -10.47
C ASN A 49 2.78 5.22 -9.89
N GLU A 50 3.19 5.12 -8.63
CA GLU A 50 4.11 6.06 -7.98
C GLU A 50 5.53 5.48 -7.81
N TRP A 51 5.74 4.22 -8.20
CA TRP A 51 7.06 3.62 -8.13
C TRP A 51 8.04 4.28 -9.09
N GLU A 52 9.26 4.46 -8.61
CA GLU A 52 10.34 5.06 -9.35
C GLU A 52 11.61 4.21 -9.27
N LYS A 53 12.48 4.34 -10.25
CA LYS A 53 13.79 3.70 -10.23
C LYS A 53 14.77 4.59 -9.47
N LEU A 54 14.86 4.37 -8.15
CA LEU A 54 15.61 5.23 -7.22
C LEU A 54 17.00 4.68 -6.85
N ALA A 55 17.23 3.40 -7.10
CA ALA A 55 18.48 2.73 -6.74
C ALA A 55 18.80 1.62 -7.75
N PRO A 56 19.99 1.00 -7.68
CA PRO A 56 20.30 -0.18 -8.48
C PRO A 56 19.33 -1.35 -8.25
N VAL A 57 18.84 -1.54 -7.01
CA VAL A 57 17.82 -2.52 -6.65
C VAL A 57 16.58 -1.82 -6.11
N ASN A 58 15.42 -2.11 -6.69
CA ASN A 58 14.16 -1.47 -6.32
C ASN A 58 13.10 -2.51 -5.98
N ILE A 59 12.56 -2.42 -4.77
CA ILE A 59 11.51 -3.32 -4.27
C ILE A 59 10.25 -2.49 -4.05
N GLY A 60 9.16 -2.86 -4.75
CA GLY A 60 7.85 -2.25 -4.57
C GLY A 60 6.99 -3.07 -3.61
N TYR A 61 6.46 -2.45 -2.58
CA TYR A 61 5.49 -3.03 -1.66
C TYR A 61 4.16 -2.32 -1.80
N THR A 62 3.09 -3.06 -2.13
CA THR A 62 1.79 -2.46 -2.44
C THR A 62 0.62 -3.22 -1.86
N ALA A 63 -0.47 -2.48 -1.69
CA ALA A 63 -1.73 -2.94 -1.12
C ALA A 63 -2.93 -2.36 -1.89
N GLY A 64 -4.13 -2.60 -1.37
CA GLY A 64 -5.35 -1.93 -1.83
C GLY A 64 -5.98 -2.55 -3.08
N ILE A 65 -5.66 -3.80 -3.40
CA ILE A 65 -6.28 -4.52 -4.50
C ILE A 65 -7.56 -5.19 -3.98
N GLU A 66 -8.70 -4.60 -4.33
CA GLU A 66 -10.04 -5.10 -3.95
C GLU A 66 -10.78 -5.73 -5.14
N THR A 67 -10.15 -5.75 -6.31
CA THR A 67 -10.71 -6.22 -7.58
C THR A 67 -10.04 -7.50 -8.06
N SER A 68 -10.53 -8.07 -9.16
CA SER A 68 -9.95 -9.27 -9.80
C SER A 68 -8.85 -8.95 -10.82
N LYS A 69 -8.57 -7.67 -11.06
CA LYS A 69 -7.51 -7.23 -12.00
C LYS A 69 -6.86 -5.95 -11.48
N VAL A 70 -5.57 -5.80 -11.75
CA VAL A 70 -4.85 -4.52 -11.56
C VAL A 70 -4.92 -3.67 -12.83
N ALA A 71 -4.71 -2.37 -12.68
CA ALA A 71 -4.59 -1.46 -13.82
C ALA A 71 -3.38 -1.85 -14.70
N PRO A 72 -3.48 -1.80 -16.05
CA PRO A 72 -2.35 -2.13 -16.93
C PRO A 72 -1.08 -1.33 -16.63
N ILE A 73 -1.24 -0.08 -16.23
CA ILE A 73 -0.12 0.80 -15.84
C ILE A 73 0.65 0.24 -14.63
N TRP A 74 0.00 -0.50 -13.73
CA TRP A 74 0.65 -1.12 -12.59
C TRP A 74 1.58 -2.26 -13.00
N LEU A 75 1.18 -3.04 -14.02
CA LEU A 75 2.05 -4.05 -14.62
C LEU A 75 3.26 -3.42 -15.30
N GLN A 76 3.05 -2.28 -15.97
CA GLN A 76 4.11 -1.55 -16.63
C GLN A 76 5.15 -1.06 -15.61
N TYR A 77 4.73 -0.35 -14.57
CA TYR A 77 5.65 0.17 -13.56
C TYR A 77 6.36 -0.95 -12.79
N ALA A 78 5.65 -2.05 -12.51
CA ALA A 78 6.28 -3.23 -11.92
C ALA A 78 7.41 -3.77 -12.82
N ASN A 79 7.14 -3.95 -14.11
CA ASN A 79 8.11 -4.54 -15.05
C ASN A 79 9.28 -3.61 -15.39
N GLU A 80 9.06 -2.30 -15.42
CA GLU A 80 10.06 -1.33 -15.86
C GLU A 80 10.92 -0.77 -14.73
N LYS A 81 10.33 -0.70 -13.51
CA LYS A 81 10.94 0.03 -12.41
C LYS A 81 11.36 -0.84 -11.23
N MET A 82 10.74 -2.01 -11.05
CA MET A 82 10.96 -2.85 -9.88
C MET A 82 11.71 -4.13 -10.23
N ASP A 83 12.66 -4.49 -9.39
CA ASP A 83 13.35 -5.78 -9.44
C ASP A 83 12.55 -6.86 -8.71
N LYS A 84 11.72 -6.47 -7.76
CA LYS A 84 10.79 -7.33 -7.04
C LYS A 84 9.55 -6.57 -6.61
N VAL A 85 8.40 -7.25 -6.64
CA VAL A 85 7.14 -6.75 -6.08
C VAL A 85 6.74 -7.59 -4.87
N ILE A 86 6.32 -6.94 -3.81
CA ILE A 86 5.74 -7.58 -2.63
C ILE A 86 4.32 -7.06 -2.46
N THR A 87 3.38 -7.96 -2.27
CA THR A 87 1.98 -7.65 -1.96
C THR A 87 1.61 -8.11 -0.56
N ILE A 88 0.47 -7.67 -0.06
CA ILE A 88 0.05 -7.93 1.32
C ILE A 88 -0.73 -9.24 1.50
N SER A 89 -1.11 -9.92 0.43
CA SER A 89 -1.92 -11.13 0.49
C SER A 89 -1.75 -12.02 -0.72
N SER A 90 -2.11 -13.29 -0.58
CA SER A 90 -2.20 -14.22 -1.70
C SER A 90 -3.22 -13.78 -2.76
N HIS A 91 -4.32 -13.13 -2.36
CA HIS A 91 -5.27 -12.53 -3.30
C HIS A 91 -4.58 -11.51 -4.18
N SER A 92 -3.92 -10.51 -3.59
CA SER A 92 -3.22 -9.47 -4.35
C SER A 92 -2.13 -10.03 -5.27
N LEU A 93 -1.37 -11.03 -4.80
CA LEU A 93 -0.39 -11.74 -5.62
C LEU A 93 -1.03 -12.39 -6.83
N ASN A 94 -2.13 -13.12 -6.66
CA ASN A 94 -2.82 -13.80 -7.74
C ASN A 94 -3.41 -12.79 -8.74
N VAL A 95 -4.00 -11.70 -8.25
CA VAL A 95 -4.53 -10.64 -9.12
C VAL A 95 -3.46 -10.05 -10.03
N PHE A 96 -2.25 -9.80 -9.51
CA PHE A 96 -1.13 -9.35 -10.35
C PHE A 96 -0.72 -10.40 -11.39
N LYS A 97 -0.58 -11.66 -11.00
CA LYS A 97 -0.18 -12.77 -11.89
C LYS A 97 -1.22 -13.07 -12.98
N ASP A 98 -2.50 -12.97 -12.62
CA ASP A 98 -3.60 -13.33 -13.51
C ASP A 98 -4.04 -12.19 -14.42
N THR A 99 -3.65 -10.94 -14.10
CA THR A 99 -3.97 -9.80 -14.93
C THR A 99 -3.22 -9.87 -16.26
N LYS A 100 -3.99 -9.88 -17.35
CA LYS A 100 -3.50 -9.78 -18.72
C LYS A 100 -4.09 -8.54 -19.36
N ALA A 101 -3.23 -7.73 -19.96
CA ALA A 101 -3.59 -6.54 -20.71
C ALA A 101 -3.18 -6.71 -22.18
N ILE A 102 -3.77 -5.94 -23.07
CA ILE A 102 -3.31 -5.83 -24.45
C ILE A 102 -2.62 -4.49 -24.57
N ALA A 103 -1.34 -4.51 -24.92
CA ALA A 103 -0.57 -3.34 -25.26
C ALA A 103 -0.41 -3.25 -26.78
N GLU A 104 -0.21 -2.03 -27.28
CA GLU A 104 0.03 -1.78 -28.69
C GLU A 104 1.39 -1.06 -28.85
N ASN A 105 2.21 -1.54 -29.73
CA ASN A 105 3.45 -0.85 -30.07
C ASN A 105 3.13 0.45 -30.82
N PRO A 106 3.48 1.62 -30.28
CA PRO A 106 3.10 2.89 -30.90
C PRO A 106 3.78 3.14 -32.27
N GLN A 107 4.85 2.41 -32.59
CA GLN A 107 5.59 2.56 -33.85
C GLN A 107 5.08 1.64 -34.93
N THR A 108 4.66 0.42 -34.57
CA THR A 108 4.25 -0.62 -35.55
C THR A 108 2.75 -0.87 -35.56
N GLY A 109 2.01 -0.42 -34.54
CA GLY A 109 0.60 -0.75 -34.37
C GLY A 109 0.35 -2.22 -33.96
N GLU A 110 1.40 -3.00 -33.73
CA GLU A 110 1.29 -4.40 -33.36
C GLU A 110 0.75 -4.54 -31.93
N ARG A 111 -0.26 -5.38 -31.77
CA ARG A 111 -0.85 -5.68 -30.46
C ARG A 111 -0.23 -6.93 -29.87
N PHE A 112 0.18 -6.83 -28.63
CA PHE A 112 0.75 -7.94 -27.87
C PHE A 112 0.16 -8.04 -26.47
N LYS A 113 0.21 -9.25 -25.95
CA LYS A 113 -0.23 -9.51 -24.58
C LYS A 113 0.81 -9.00 -23.60
N TYR A 114 0.35 -8.19 -22.66
CA TYR A 114 1.16 -7.61 -21.60
C TYR A 114 0.79 -8.22 -20.26
N GLU A 115 1.78 -8.72 -19.54
CA GLU A 115 1.62 -9.38 -18.26
C GLU A 115 2.77 -9.05 -17.32
N LEU A 116 2.62 -9.41 -16.04
CA LEU A 116 3.69 -9.24 -15.07
C LEU A 116 4.88 -10.15 -15.40
N LYS A 117 6.07 -9.56 -15.45
CA LYS A 117 7.35 -10.27 -15.62
C LYS A 117 8.20 -10.21 -14.36
N THR A 118 8.04 -9.14 -13.57
CA THR A 118 8.78 -8.92 -12.33
C THR A 118 8.44 -10.01 -11.31
N PRO A 119 9.44 -10.58 -10.62
CA PRO A 119 9.20 -11.49 -9.52
C PRO A 119 8.27 -10.90 -8.47
N ILE A 120 7.27 -11.67 -8.03
CA ILE A 120 6.29 -11.22 -7.06
C ILE A 120 6.09 -12.25 -5.95
N GLU A 121 6.00 -11.76 -4.72
CA GLU A 121 5.66 -12.54 -3.54
C GLU A 121 4.62 -11.80 -2.70
N TYR A 122 4.12 -12.42 -1.62
CA TYR A 122 3.31 -11.71 -0.64
C TYR A 122 3.85 -11.88 0.77
N ILE A 123 3.72 -10.81 1.53
CA ILE A 123 4.03 -10.76 2.96
C ILE A 123 2.88 -10.01 3.62
N ASN A 124 2.19 -10.67 4.53
CA ASN A 124 1.09 -10.03 5.25
C ASN A 124 1.59 -8.84 6.06
N TYR A 125 0.69 -7.88 6.34
CA TYR A 125 1.02 -6.76 7.20
C TYR A 125 1.48 -7.23 8.57
N PRO A 126 2.52 -6.61 9.13
CA PRO A 126 2.87 -6.84 10.52
C PRO A 126 1.73 -6.37 11.43
N VAL A 127 1.48 -7.12 12.47
CA VAL A 127 0.47 -6.79 13.47
C VAL A 127 1.16 -6.55 14.80
N LYS A 128 0.91 -5.40 15.41
CA LYS A 128 1.38 -5.11 16.76
C LYS A 128 0.53 -5.91 17.76
N THR A 129 1.20 -6.73 18.55
CA THR A 129 0.53 -7.46 19.64
C THR A 129 0.52 -6.58 20.87
N TYR A 130 -0.65 -6.35 21.43
CA TYR A 130 -0.82 -5.65 22.70
C TYR A 130 -0.99 -6.69 23.80
N GLU A 131 -0.14 -6.65 24.82
CA GLU A 131 -0.14 -7.64 25.92
C GLU A 131 -1.39 -7.54 26.80
N SER A 132 -1.89 -6.33 27.00
CA SER A 132 -3.19 -6.10 27.65
C SER A 132 -3.80 -4.80 27.16
N LEU A 133 -5.02 -4.86 26.70
CA LEU A 133 -5.84 -3.67 26.54
C LEU A 133 -6.69 -3.51 27.79
N PRO A 134 -6.91 -2.28 28.29
CA PRO A 134 -7.83 -2.07 29.39
C PRO A 134 -9.22 -2.59 29.00
N GLU A 135 -9.88 -3.28 29.90
CA GLU A 135 -11.28 -3.64 29.71
C GLU A 135 -12.08 -2.36 29.52
N LEU A 136 -12.85 -2.30 28.43
CA LEU A 136 -13.80 -1.23 28.22
C LEU A 136 -15.06 -1.57 29.03
N ASP A 137 -15.35 -0.73 30.01
CA ASP A 137 -16.64 -0.82 30.73
C ASP A 137 -17.77 -0.30 29.82
N LEU A 138 -18.21 -1.18 28.91
CA LEU A 138 -19.29 -0.91 27.99
C LEU A 138 -20.54 -1.63 28.49
N THR A 139 -21.48 -0.87 29.04
CA THR A 139 -22.79 -1.36 29.39
C THR A 139 -23.74 -1.10 28.24
N PHE A 140 -24.29 -2.17 27.68
CA PHE A 140 -25.29 -2.09 26.61
C PHE A 140 -26.65 -2.58 27.15
N ASP A 141 -27.72 -2.00 26.64
CA ASP A 141 -29.11 -2.39 27.02
C ASP A 141 -29.55 -3.70 26.35
N THR A 142 -28.70 -4.27 25.47
CA THR A 142 -29.01 -5.48 24.70
C THR A 142 -27.92 -6.54 24.90
N ASP A 143 -28.34 -7.83 24.88
CA ASP A 143 -27.44 -8.98 25.03
C ASP A 143 -26.58 -9.23 23.78
N PHE A 144 -26.96 -8.65 22.62
CA PHE A 144 -26.25 -8.80 21.38
C PHE A 144 -26.09 -7.45 20.69
N ASN A 145 -24.82 -7.13 20.29
CA ASN A 145 -24.47 -5.83 19.74
C ASN A 145 -23.64 -6.00 18.47
N PHE A 146 -23.89 -5.18 17.49
CA PHE A 146 -23.09 -5.10 16.25
C PHE A 146 -22.07 -3.96 16.35
N LEU A 147 -20.83 -4.23 15.94
CA LEU A 147 -19.80 -3.22 15.80
C LEU A 147 -19.51 -2.98 14.30
N SER A 148 -19.58 -1.74 13.87
CA SER A 148 -19.14 -1.33 12.54
C SER A 148 -18.09 -0.22 12.67
N VAL A 149 -16.89 -0.47 12.17
CA VAL A 149 -15.79 0.50 12.16
C VAL A 149 -15.40 0.78 10.72
N ALA A 150 -15.76 1.94 10.20
CA ALA A 150 -15.44 2.34 8.84
C ALA A 150 -15.43 3.86 8.68
N GLN A 151 -14.61 4.37 7.78
CA GLN A 151 -14.70 5.76 7.35
C GLN A 151 -16.03 5.99 6.64
N PHE A 152 -16.73 7.08 6.98
CA PHE A 152 -18.02 7.43 6.38
C PHE A 152 -17.82 7.90 4.92
N GLY A 153 -18.09 7.01 3.98
CA GLY A 153 -17.91 7.28 2.56
C GLY A 153 -18.72 6.34 1.66
N PRO A 154 -18.96 6.70 0.40
CA PRO A 154 -19.80 5.95 -0.54
C PRO A 154 -19.39 4.47 -0.67
N ARG A 155 -18.10 4.19 -0.73
CA ARG A 155 -17.56 2.82 -0.87
C ARG A 155 -17.89 1.93 0.33
N LYS A 156 -17.92 2.47 1.54
CA LYS A 156 -18.22 1.72 2.77
C LYS A 156 -19.71 1.55 3.01
N ASN A 157 -20.54 2.38 2.34
CA ASN A 157 -22.00 2.25 2.28
C ASN A 157 -22.69 2.16 3.66
N LEU A 158 -22.16 2.84 4.66
CA LEU A 158 -22.68 2.79 6.03
C LEU A 158 -24.14 3.21 6.13
N THR A 159 -24.61 4.12 5.27
CA THR A 159 -26.02 4.54 5.24
C THR A 159 -26.96 3.35 5.00
N ASN A 160 -26.65 2.50 4.01
CA ASN A 160 -27.47 1.31 3.77
C ASN A 160 -27.27 0.23 4.86
N THR A 161 -26.09 0.12 5.42
CA THR A 161 -25.83 -0.79 6.55
C THR A 161 -26.73 -0.44 7.72
N ILE A 162 -26.81 0.84 8.10
CA ILE A 162 -27.68 1.33 9.18
C ILE A 162 -29.15 1.13 8.81
N LYS A 163 -29.54 1.47 7.59
CA LYS A 163 -30.91 1.32 7.12
C LYS A 163 -31.40 -0.13 7.22
N TRP A 164 -30.63 -1.07 6.70
CA TRP A 164 -30.98 -2.50 6.75
C TRP A 164 -30.92 -3.11 8.15
N PHE A 165 -30.20 -2.48 9.06
CA PHE A 165 -30.20 -2.90 10.46
C PHE A 165 -31.47 -2.46 11.20
N ILE A 166 -32.08 -1.34 10.80
CA ILE A 166 -33.29 -0.79 11.43
C ILE A 166 -34.59 -1.41 10.86
N GLU A 167 -34.59 -1.79 9.57
CA GLU A 167 -35.72 -2.45 8.88
C GLU A 167 -35.87 -3.93 9.32
#